data_69baa6f1317e23612a08e6542a3035e2
#
_entry.id   69baa6f1317e23612a08e6542a3035e2
#
_cell.length_a   1.000
_cell.length_b   1.000
_cell.length_c   1.000
_cell.angle_alpha   90.00
_cell.angle_beta   90.00
_cell.angle_gamma   90.00
#
_symmetry.space_group_name_H-M   'P 1'
#
loop_
_entity.id
_entity.type
_entity.pdbx_description
1 polymer ?
#
loop_
_entity_poly.entity_id
_entity_poly.type
_entity_poly.pdbx_seq_one_letter_code
_entity_poly.pdbx_strand_id
1 'polypeptide(L)'
;MLTNSKYHDFEEKIVKVVNPETVGLDSNILKNIRTYLDETYVKDGKYVGTLTLVARKGEIAYLDSLGYMDRENERPMQEDAIFRIYSMTKSVTSIAIMQLLEKSKFRLDDPVHWYIPQFKDMGVFQAGVYPNFVTSKPKRHMTIKDLLTHMSGLTYNFMYRTNIDAAHRSSDVMRAENLEDFIDTLSKIPLEFSPGDKWNYSVSTDVLGYLVEKLSGQKLDEYFQEHIFEPLGMIDTGFNCPEEKKSRLASLYEHNPLGKPNLMEV
;
A
#
# COMPACT_ATOMS: atom_id res chain seq x y z
N MET A 1 -23.36 5.27 -31.43
CA MET A 1 -22.20 6.14 -31.73
C MET A 1 -22.29 7.34 -30.79
N LEU A 2 -21.68 7.28 -29.64
CA LEU A 2 -21.47 8.44 -28.76
C LEU A 2 -19.97 8.66 -28.72
N THR A 3 -19.57 9.77 -29.30
CA THR A 3 -18.19 10.16 -29.56
C THR A 3 -17.46 10.46 -28.26
N ASN A 4 -16.35 9.76 -28.05
CA ASN A 4 -15.28 10.06 -27.09
C ASN A 4 -14.74 11.48 -27.31
N SER A 5 -15.19 12.45 -26.53
CA SER A 5 -14.69 13.83 -26.58
C SER A 5 -14.56 14.49 -25.20
N LYS A 6 -14.19 13.75 -24.15
CA LYS A 6 -13.97 14.35 -22.81
C LYS A 6 -12.56 14.19 -22.21
N TYR A 7 -11.62 13.60 -22.93
CA TYR A 7 -10.30 13.23 -22.37
C TYR A 7 -9.10 13.89 -23.08
N HIS A 8 -9.28 15.03 -23.76
CA HIS A 8 -8.21 15.65 -24.54
C HIS A 8 -7.72 17.00 -24.05
N ASP A 9 -8.02 17.42 -22.79
CA ASP A 9 -7.49 18.67 -22.24
C ASP A 9 -6.83 18.46 -20.85
N PHE A 10 -5.96 17.46 -20.72
CA PHE A 10 -4.95 17.44 -19.66
C PHE A 10 -3.61 17.96 -20.21
N GLU A 11 -3.62 19.21 -20.67
CA GLU A 11 -2.39 20.00 -20.75
C GLU A 11 -1.77 20.05 -19.34
N GLU A 12 -0.42 19.93 -19.27
CA GLU A 12 0.41 20.04 -18.09
C GLU A 12 -0.24 20.85 -16.96
N LYS A 13 -0.95 20.20 -16.04
CA LYS A 13 -1.38 20.86 -14.82
C LYS A 13 -0.14 21.00 -13.94
N ILE A 14 0.60 22.10 -14.16
CA ILE A 14 1.53 22.62 -13.17
C ILE A 14 0.78 22.64 -11.84
N VAL A 15 1.28 21.92 -10.86
CA VAL A 15 0.70 21.87 -9.51
C VAL A 15 0.65 23.31 -8.99
N LYS A 16 -0.56 23.87 -8.86
CA LYS A 16 -0.72 25.25 -8.40
C LYS A 16 -0.52 25.31 -6.89
N VAL A 17 0.56 25.93 -6.46
CA VAL A 17 0.82 26.23 -5.05
C VAL A 17 0.23 27.60 -4.71
N VAL A 18 -0.63 27.67 -3.69
CA VAL A 18 -1.21 28.92 -3.20
C VAL A 18 -0.32 29.57 -2.14
N ASN A 19 -0.53 30.86 -1.87
CA ASN A 19 0.13 31.51 -0.74
C ASN A 19 -0.33 30.86 0.58
N PRO A 20 0.59 30.32 1.41
CA PRO A 20 0.27 29.63 2.65
C PRO A 20 -0.65 30.39 3.60
N GLU A 21 -0.50 31.71 3.69
CA GLU A 21 -1.29 32.60 4.54
C GLU A 21 -2.79 32.56 4.19
N THR A 22 -3.14 32.33 2.92
CA THR A 22 -4.55 32.26 2.49
C THR A 22 -5.28 31.05 3.07
N VAL A 23 -4.55 30.01 3.42
CA VAL A 23 -5.09 28.80 4.06
C VAL A 23 -4.76 28.72 5.56
N GLY A 24 -4.15 29.80 6.12
CA GLY A 24 -3.83 29.91 7.54
C GLY A 24 -2.59 29.12 7.95
N LEU A 25 -1.60 29.03 7.08
CA LEU A 25 -0.26 28.52 7.34
C LEU A 25 0.75 29.69 7.26
N ASP A 26 1.85 29.60 7.98
CA ASP A 26 2.93 30.59 7.96
C ASP A 26 4.03 30.14 6.99
N SER A 27 4.27 30.94 5.95
CA SER A 27 5.26 30.63 4.92
C SER A 27 6.70 30.58 5.47
N ASN A 28 7.01 31.34 6.53
CA ASN A 28 8.35 31.31 7.15
C ASN A 28 8.56 30.03 7.94
N ILE A 29 7.51 29.51 8.57
CA ILE A 29 7.58 28.21 9.28
C ILE A 29 7.72 27.09 8.25
N LEU A 30 6.98 27.12 7.14
CA LEU A 30 7.07 26.08 6.10
C LEU A 30 8.47 26.00 5.46
N LYS A 31 9.18 27.10 5.32
CA LYS A 31 10.59 27.11 4.82
C LYS A 31 11.53 26.30 5.71
N ASN A 32 11.25 26.19 7.01
CA ASN A 32 12.06 25.38 7.92
C ASN A 32 12.02 23.88 7.58
N ILE A 33 10.98 23.41 6.87
CA ILE A 33 10.88 22.02 6.42
C ILE A 33 12.07 21.68 5.51
N ARG A 34 12.32 22.51 4.49
CA ARG A 34 13.45 22.32 3.57
C ARG A 34 14.79 22.30 4.32
N THR A 35 15.02 23.32 5.17
CA THR A 35 16.25 23.42 5.93
C THR A 35 16.48 22.18 6.81
N TYR A 36 15.42 21.74 7.52
CA TYR A 36 15.49 20.57 8.37
C TYR A 36 15.77 19.29 7.59
N LEU A 37 15.07 19.07 6.47
CA LEU A 37 15.26 17.87 5.65
C LEU A 37 16.65 17.86 5.00
N ASP A 38 17.13 19.01 4.53
CA ASP A 38 18.44 19.13 3.92
C ASP A 38 19.55 18.84 4.94
N GLU A 39 19.55 19.52 6.08
CA GLU A 39 20.60 19.43 7.09
C GLU A 39 20.60 18.10 7.84
N THR A 40 19.41 17.52 8.07
CA THR A 40 19.28 16.30 8.89
C THR A 40 19.41 15.01 8.07
N TYR A 41 18.97 15.03 6.80
CA TYR A 41 18.81 13.79 6.04
C TYR A 41 19.55 13.78 4.70
N VAL A 42 19.49 14.86 3.91
CA VAL A 42 20.01 14.83 2.54
C VAL A 42 21.52 15.11 2.50
N LYS A 43 21.99 16.18 3.15
CA LYS A 43 23.42 16.50 3.24
C LYS A 43 24.22 15.41 3.93
N ASP A 44 23.69 14.83 4.99
CA ASP A 44 24.30 13.69 5.67
C ASP A 44 24.23 12.38 4.86
N GLY A 45 23.51 12.40 3.75
CA GLY A 45 23.36 11.23 2.87
C GLY A 45 22.49 10.11 3.45
N LYS A 46 21.67 10.38 4.48
CA LYS A 46 20.70 9.41 5.04
C LYS A 46 19.58 9.12 4.08
N TYR A 47 19.13 10.14 3.34
CA TYR A 47 18.18 10.02 2.23
C TYR A 47 18.83 10.56 0.94
N VAL A 48 18.44 9.99 -0.18
CA VAL A 48 18.93 10.41 -1.48
C VAL A 48 18.24 11.71 -1.92
N GLY A 49 16.98 11.85 -1.62
CA GLY A 49 16.20 13.04 -1.89
C GLY A 49 14.84 12.98 -1.21
N THR A 50 14.10 14.07 -1.28
CA THR A 50 12.74 14.20 -0.74
C THR A 50 11.86 15.02 -1.69
N LEU A 51 10.59 14.65 -1.75
CA LEU A 51 9.52 15.47 -2.31
C LEU A 51 8.48 15.69 -1.21
N THR A 52 8.25 16.94 -0.83
CA THR A 52 7.40 17.30 0.31
C THR A 52 6.25 18.16 -0.15
N LEU A 53 5.03 17.75 0.19
CA LEU A 53 3.81 18.49 -0.09
C LEU A 53 3.04 18.76 1.19
N VAL A 54 2.57 20.00 1.39
CA VAL A 54 1.63 20.34 2.45
C VAL A 54 0.39 20.96 1.84
N ALA A 55 -0.76 20.35 2.12
CA ALA A 55 -2.05 20.85 1.69
C ALA A 55 -2.94 21.19 2.90
N ARG A 56 -3.77 22.22 2.78
CA ARG A 56 -4.76 22.60 3.77
C ARG A 56 -5.98 23.24 3.09
N LYS A 57 -7.18 22.90 3.56
CA LYS A 57 -8.46 23.36 2.98
C LYS A 57 -8.62 23.03 1.49
N GLY A 58 -8.06 21.90 1.05
CA GLY A 58 -8.12 21.45 -0.34
C GLY A 58 -7.11 22.13 -1.26
N GLU A 59 -6.24 23.04 -0.78
CA GLU A 59 -5.24 23.75 -1.55
C GLU A 59 -3.82 23.34 -1.15
N ILE A 60 -2.93 23.23 -2.14
CA ILE A 60 -1.50 22.96 -1.90
C ILE A 60 -0.82 24.27 -1.52
N ALA A 61 -0.29 24.34 -0.31
CA ALA A 61 0.36 25.52 0.23
C ALA A 61 1.89 25.44 0.26
N TYR A 62 2.45 24.24 0.07
CA TYR A 62 3.88 24.01 0.00
C TYR A 62 4.17 22.79 -0.86
N LEU A 63 5.13 22.93 -1.75
CA LEU A 63 5.68 21.84 -2.56
C LEU A 63 7.17 22.11 -2.72
N ASP A 64 8.02 21.15 -2.38
CA ASP A 64 9.45 21.29 -2.42
C ASP A 64 10.14 19.98 -2.78
N SER A 65 11.04 20.04 -3.74
CA SER A 65 11.88 18.93 -4.18
C SER A 65 13.34 19.20 -3.76
N LEU A 66 14.01 18.19 -3.18
CA LEU A 66 15.36 18.30 -2.65
C LEU A 66 16.17 17.04 -2.93
N GLY A 67 17.44 17.19 -3.30
CA GLY A 67 18.34 16.08 -3.61
C GLY A 67 18.03 15.40 -4.93
N TYR A 68 18.10 14.08 -4.98
CA TYR A 68 18.01 13.29 -6.21
C TYR A 68 16.86 12.28 -6.13
N MET A 69 16.22 12.01 -7.26
CA MET A 69 15.35 10.84 -7.47
C MET A 69 16.18 9.59 -7.87
N ASP A 70 17.40 9.82 -8.39
CA ASP A 70 18.38 8.79 -8.72
C ASP A 70 19.77 9.41 -8.55
N ARG A 71 20.44 9.03 -7.47
CA ARG A 71 21.75 9.58 -7.12
C ARG A 71 22.86 9.09 -8.06
N GLU A 72 22.80 7.83 -8.44
CA GLU A 72 23.82 7.16 -9.24
C GLU A 72 23.89 7.73 -10.67
N ASN A 73 22.74 8.16 -11.20
CA ASN A 73 22.64 8.82 -12.50
C ASN A 73 22.49 10.33 -12.41
N GLU A 74 22.71 10.91 -11.23
CA GLU A 74 22.65 12.37 -10.96
C GLU A 74 21.30 13.02 -11.41
N ARG A 75 20.19 12.24 -11.36
CA ARG A 75 18.87 12.78 -11.69
C ARG A 75 18.30 13.54 -10.49
N PRO A 76 18.11 14.86 -10.57
CA PRO A 76 17.57 15.65 -9.46
C PRO A 76 16.13 15.24 -9.15
N MET A 77 15.71 15.43 -7.89
CA MET A 77 14.32 15.25 -7.49
C MET A 77 13.44 16.26 -8.23
N GLN A 78 12.32 15.80 -8.77
CA GLN A 78 11.36 16.60 -9.51
C GLN A 78 9.98 16.53 -8.86
N GLU A 79 9.16 17.56 -9.08
CA GLU A 79 7.82 17.66 -8.51
C GLU A 79 6.85 16.63 -9.10
N ASP A 80 7.12 16.14 -10.30
CA ASP A 80 6.35 15.12 -11.01
C ASP A 80 6.92 13.69 -10.86
N ALA A 81 7.86 13.48 -9.92
CA ALA A 81 8.46 12.18 -9.67
C ALA A 81 7.41 11.15 -9.24
N ILE A 82 7.53 9.94 -9.79
CA ILE A 82 6.68 8.79 -9.46
C ILE A 82 7.40 7.94 -8.42
N PHE A 83 6.68 7.53 -7.37
CA PHE A 83 7.23 6.76 -6.25
C PHE A 83 6.56 5.40 -6.11
N ARG A 84 7.32 4.41 -5.65
CA ARG A 84 6.78 3.16 -5.14
C ARG A 84 6.16 3.41 -3.77
N ILE A 85 4.83 3.33 -3.66
CA ILE A 85 4.10 3.73 -2.45
C ILE A 85 3.90 2.60 -1.42
N TYR A 86 4.26 1.37 -1.77
CA TYR A 86 4.20 0.22 -0.85
C TYR A 86 2.91 0.19 -0.02
N SER A 87 3.04 0.19 1.31
CA SER A 87 1.92 0.06 2.25
C SER A 87 0.93 1.23 2.25
N MET A 88 1.22 2.34 1.59
CA MET A 88 0.22 3.37 1.33
C MET A 88 -0.91 2.85 0.42
N THR A 89 -0.66 1.82 -0.39
CA THR A 89 -1.66 1.07 -1.17
C THR A 89 -2.79 0.52 -0.29
N LYS A 90 -2.54 0.24 0.99
CA LYS A 90 -3.57 -0.26 1.91
C LYS A 90 -4.73 0.73 2.09
N SER A 91 -4.46 2.02 2.05
CA SER A 91 -5.51 3.05 2.11
C SER A 91 -6.42 2.99 0.88
N VAL A 92 -5.84 2.78 -0.30
CA VAL A 92 -6.58 2.63 -1.56
C VAL A 92 -7.46 1.37 -1.53
N THR A 93 -6.88 0.23 -1.10
CA THR A 93 -7.63 -1.03 -0.95
C THR A 93 -8.79 -0.87 0.04
N SER A 94 -8.56 -0.16 1.16
CA SER A 94 -9.61 0.09 2.14
C SER A 94 -10.74 0.96 1.57
N ILE A 95 -10.42 1.97 0.74
CA ILE A 95 -11.43 2.77 0.04
C ILE A 95 -12.25 1.88 -0.92
N ALA A 96 -11.62 1.01 -1.70
CA ALA A 96 -12.32 0.07 -2.57
C ALA A 96 -13.30 -0.83 -1.79
N ILE A 97 -12.88 -1.36 -0.65
CA ILE A 97 -13.74 -2.12 0.25
C ILE A 97 -14.89 -1.26 0.79
N MET A 98 -14.65 0.00 1.17
CA MET A 98 -15.72 0.88 1.64
C MET A 98 -16.73 1.22 0.53
N GLN A 99 -16.29 1.41 -0.71
CA GLN A 99 -17.19 1.57 -1.86
C GLN A 99 -18.10 0.36 -2.07
N LEU A 100 -17.57 -0.86 -1.88
CA LEU A 100 -18.37 -2.10 -1.95
C LEU A 100 -19.32 -2.25 -0.76
N LEU A 101 -18.93 -1.79 0.44
CA LEU A 101 -19.81 -1.70 1.61
C LEU A 101 -20.97 -0.75 1.36
N GLU A 102 -20.73 0.44 0.81
CA GLU A 102 -21.77 1.42 0.43
C GLU A 102 -22.75 0.83 -0.58
N LYS A 103 -22.27 -0.01 -1.49
CA LYS A 103 -23.10 -0.78 -2.45
C LYS A 103 -23.78 -2.00 -1.80
N SER A 104 -23.70 -2.15 -0.47
CA SER A 104 -24.31 -3.26 0.30
C SER A 104 -23.89 -4.67 -0.18
N LYS A 105 -22.66 -4.82 -0.68
CA LYS A 105 -22.15 -6.11 -1.15
C LYS A 105 -21.77 -7.06 0.00
N PHE A 106 -21.54 -6.54 1.19
CA PHE A 106 -21.19 -7.27 2.41
C PHE A 106 -21.48 -6.40 3.66
N ARG A 107 -21.30 -7.00 4.84
CA ARG A 107 -21.31 -6.29 6.14
C ARG A 107 -19.94 -6.45 6.80
N LEU A 108 -19.54 -5.47 7.62
CA LEU A 108 -18.23 -5.51 8.31
C LEU A 108 -18.07 -6.73 9.22
N ASP A 109 -19.14 -7.19 9.85
CA ASP A 109 -19.13 -8.33 10.74
C ASP A 109 -19.40 -9.67 10.04
N ASP A 110 -19.56 -9.68 8.71
CA ASP A 110 -19.69 -10.93 7.96
C ASP A 110 -18.43 -11.78 8.10
N PRO A 111 -18.57 -13.10 8.32
CA PRO A 111 -17.45 -14.01 8.29
C PRO A 111 -16.79 -14.04 6.91
N VAL A 112 -15.45 -13.88 6.87
CA VAL A 112 -14.68 -13.86 5.63
C VAL A 112 -14.92 -15.11 4.78
N HIS A 113 -15.09 -16.27 5.41
CA HIS A 113 -15.30 -17.56 4.72
C HIS A 113 -16.62 -17.64 3.92
N TRP A 114 -17.54 -16.71 4.09
CA TRP A 114 -18.72 -16.64 3.21
C TRP A 114 -18.35 -16.22 1.78
N TYR A 115 -17.27 -15.49 1.63
CA TYR A 115 -16.76 -14.97 0.36
C TYR A 115 -15.48 -15.69 -0.08
N ILE A 116 -14.70 -16.20 0.88
CA ILE A 116 -13.43 -16.92 0.71
C ILE A 116 -13.54 -18.26 1.45
N PRO A 117 -14.18 -19.29 0.87
CA PRO A 117 -14.45 -20.56 1.55
C PRO A 117 -13.21 -21.24 2.13
N GLN A 118 -12.04 -21.03 1.52
CA GLN A 118 -10.75 -21.58 1.97
C GLN A 118 -10.41 -21.19 3.42
N PHE A 119 -10.96 -20.07 3.92
CA PHE A 119 -10.68 -19.58 5.28
C PHE A 119 -11.60 -20.16 6.35
N LYS A 120 -12.53 -21.06 5.98
CA LYS A 120 -13.52 -21.62 6.90
C LYS A 120 -12.89 -22.39 8.06
N ASP A 121 -11.88 -23.21 7.74
CA ASP A 121 -11.31 -24.18 8.67
C ASP A 121 -9.86 -23.82 9.09
N MET A 122 -9.46 -22.56 8.94
CA MET A 122 -8.15 -22.08 9.40
C MET A 122 -8.04 -22.25 10.92
N GLY A 123 -7.04 -23.03 11.37
CA GLY A 123 -6.74 -23.22 12.78
C GLY A 123 -5.85 -22.13 13.35
N VAL A 124 -5.82 -22.03 14.69
CA VAL A 124 -4.89 -21.18 15.43
C VAL A 124 -3.67 -22.00 15.83
N PHE A 125 -2.49 -21.51 15.54
CA PHE A 125 -1.21 -22.17 15.83
C PHE A 125 -1.06 -22.50 17.31
N GLN A 126 -0.61 -23.72 17.59
CA GLN A 126 -0.24 -24.17 18.92
C GLN A 126 1.23 -24.62 18.96
N ALA A 127 1.65 -25.42 17.99
CA ALA A 127 3.00 -25.97 17.89
C ALA A 127 3.33 -26.42 16.47
N GLY A 128 4.59 -26.73 16.21
CA GLY A 128 5.06 -27.30 14.95
C GLY A 128 5.76 -26.28 14.03
N VAL A 129 6.13 -26.76 12.86
CA VAL A 129 6.76 -25.98 11.79
C VAL A 129 6.16 -26.40 10.46
N TYR A 130 6.26 -25.50 9.46
CA TYR A 130 5.78 -25.77 8.10
C TYR A 130 6.41 -27.06 7.53
N PRO A 131 5.64 -27.93 6.88
CA PRO A 131 4.18 -27.83 6.64
C PRO A 131 3.31 -28.48 7.74
N ASN A 132 3.90 -28.97 8.85
CA ASN A 132 3.22 -29.75 9.87
C ASN A 132 2.95 -28.92 11.12
N PHE A 133 1.68 -28.56 11.32
CA PHE A 133 1.24 -27.75 12.45
C PHE A 133 0.25 -28.50 13.33
N VAL A 134 0.34 -28.26 14.63
CA VAL A 134 -0.72 -28.53 15.59
C VAL A 134 -1.51 -27.26 15.79
N THR A 135 -2.82 -27.32 15.61
CA THR A 135 -3.70 -26.15 15.69
C THR A 135 -4.87 -26.40 16.63
N SER A 136 -5.44 -25.34 17.16
CA SER A 136 -6.74 -25.35 17.84
C SER A 136 -7.77 -24.58 17.00
N LYS A 137 -9.05 -24.79 17.34
CA LYS A 137 -10.12 -23.99 16.72
C LYS A 137 -10.02 -22.54 17.19
N PRO A 138 -10.24 -21.55 16.30
CA PRO A 138 -10.38 -20.15 16.72
C PRO A 138 -11.63 -19.97 17.60
N LYS A 139 -11.61 -18.96 18.47
CA LYS A 139 -12.76 -18.61 19.33
C LYS A 139 -13.98 -18.18 18.52
N ARG A 140 -13.76 -17.58 17.38
CA ARG A 140 -14.77 -17.18 16.39
C ARG A 140 -14.16 -17.14 15.00
N HIS A 141 -15.01 -17.05 13.98
CA HIS A 141 -14.54 -16.84 12.62
C HIS A 141 -13.98 -15.43 12.43
N MET A 142 -13.04 -15.31 11.50
CA MET A 142 -12.50 -14.03 11.01
C MET A 142 -13.60 -13.25 10.30
N THR A 143 -13.72 -11.95 10.61
CA THR A 143 -14.65 -11.03 9.94
C THR A 143 -13.91 -10.09 8.99
N ILE A 144 -14.63 -9.44 8.08
CA ILE A 144 -14.05 -8.43 7.18
C ILE A 144 -13.47 -7.26 7.99
N LYS A 145 -14.11 -6.90 9.11
CA LYS A 145 -13.58 -5.91 10.05
C LYS A 145 -12.22 -6.30 10.62
N ASP A 146 -12.00 -7.59 10.93
CA ASP A 146 -10.70 -8.05 11.42
C ASP A 146 -9.59 -7.90 10.38
N LEU A 147 -9.89 -8.09 9.10
CA LEU A 147 -8.96 -7.84 8.01
C LEU A 147 -8.61 -6.34 7.93
N LEU A 148 -9.60 -5.46 7.93
CA LEU A 148 -9.41 -4.01 7.86
C LEU A 148 -8.61 -3.44 9.04
N THR A 149 -8.74 -4.05 10.21
CA THR A 149 -8.09 -3.58 11.45
C THR A 149 -6.82 -4.34 11.82
N HIS A 150 -6.34 -5.26 10.96
CA HIS A 150 -5.21 -6.15 11.28
C HIS A 150 -5.39 -6.99 12.55
N MET A 151 -6.63 -7.38 12.85
CA MET A 151 -6.97 -8.26 13.98
C MET A 151 -7.33 -9.68 13.53
N SER A 152 -7.00 -10.04 12.29
CA SER A 152 -7.36 -11.31 11.65
C SER A 152 -6.64 -12.53 12.20
N GLY A 153 -5.48 -12.35 12.85
CA GLY A 153 -4.56 -13.44 13.22
C GLY A 153 -3.54 -13.79 12.13
N LEU A 154 -3.60 -13.14 10.96
CA LEU A 154 -2.60 -13.27 9.91
C LEU A 154 -1.31 -12.51 10.25
N THR A 155 -0.21 -12.79 9.52
CA THR A 155 1.09 -12.15 9.67
C THR A 155 1.73 -11.81 8.30
N TYR A 156 2.98 -11.36 8.30
CA TYR A 156 3.84 -11.21 7.13
C TYR A 156 5.11 -12.07 7.23
N ASN A 157 5.70 -12.41 6.09
CA ASN A 157 6.94 -13.19 5.98
C ASN A 157 8.17 -12.48 6.56
N PHE A 158 8.19 -11.15 6.61
CA PHE A 158 9.34 -10.33 7.03
C PHE A 158 9.34 -9.95 8.53
N MET A 159 8.40 -10.48 9.32
CA MET A 159 8.33 -10.15 10.75
C MET A 159 9.40 -10.84 11.59
N TYR A 160 9.86 -12.02 11.19
CA TYR A 160 10.93 -12.81 11.83
C TYR A 160 10.72 -13.06 13.34
N ARG A 161 9.48 -13.30 13.79
CA ARG A 161 9.14 -13.47 15.21
C ARG A 161 8.61 -14.85 15.56
N THR A 162 7.96 -15.52 14.61
CA THR A 162 7.21 -16.76 14.88
C THR A 162 7.43 -17.83 13.83
N ASN A 163 7.00 -19.07 14.15
CA ASN A 163 6.99 -20.17 13.16
C ASN A 163 5.99 -19.90 12.02
N ILE A 164 4.99 -19.05 12.24
CA ILE A 164 4.03 -18.68 11.19
C ILE A 164 4.66 -17.72 10.20
N ASP A 165 5.47 -16.73 10.65
CA ASP A 165 6.28 -15.90 9.77
C ASP A 165 7.23 -16.76 8.91
N ALA A 166 7.85 -17.76 9.54
CA ALA A 166 8.72 -18.71 8.83
C ALA A 166 7.94 -19.55 7.80
N ALA A 167 6.71 -19.94 8.11
CA ALA A 167 5.84 -20.65 7.18
C ALA A 167 5.50 -19.79 5.95
N HIS A 168 5.22 -18.51 6.13
CA HIS A 168 5.02 -17.56 5.02
C HIS A 168 6.24 -17.49 4.08
N ARG A 169 7.47 -17.55 4.63
CA ARG A 169 8.69 -17.59 3.81
C ARG A 169 8.86 -18.94 3.10
N SER A 170 8.63 -20.04 3.82
CA SER A 170 8.85 -21.40 3.28
C SER A 170 7.80 -21.81 2.25
N SER A 171 6.61 -21.24 2.30
CA SER A 171 5.52 -21.51 1.34
C SER A 171 5.54 -20.61 0.12
N ASP A 172 6.44 -19.61 0.08
CA ASP A 172 6.51 -18.58 -0.97
C ASP A 172 5.16 -17.87 -1.24
N VAL A 173 4.28 -17.78 -0.22
CA VAL A 173 2.93 -17.22 -0.36
C VAL A 173 2.92 -15.82 -1.02
N MET A 174 3.96 -15.02 -0.78
CA MET A 174 4.09 -13.68 -1.37
C MET A 174 4.59 -13.68 -2.82
N ARG A 175 4.89 -14.84 -3.40
CA ARG A 175 5.30 -15.02 -4.80
C ARG A 175 4.23 -15.71 -5.64
N ALA A 176 3.00 -15.78 -5.14
CA ALA A 176 1.87 -16.33 -5.88
C ALA A 176 1.67 -15.58 -7.22
N GLU A 177 1.30 -16.30 -8.26
CA GLU A 177 1.12 -15.75 -9.61
C GLU A 177 -0.10 -14.84 -9.70
N ASN A 178 -1.10 -15.08 -8.86
CA ASN A 178 -2.35 -14.34 -8.79
C ASN A 178 -2.94 -14.38 -7.36
N LEU A 179 -3.99 -13.60 -7.13
CA LEU A 179 -4.62 -13.51 -5.80
C LEU A 179 -5.33 -14.83 -5.38
N GLU A 180 -5.78 -15.66 -6.32
CA GLU A 180 -6.39 -16.94 -5.99
C GLU A 180 -5.34 -17.93 -5.45
N ASP A 181 -4.19 -18.06 -6.13
CA ASP A 181 -3.07 -18.88 -5.68
C ASP A 181 -2.51 -18.39 -4.34
N PHE A 182 -2.48 -17.06 -4.14
CA PHE A 182 -2.14 -16.46 -2.86
C PHE A 182 -3.08 -16.93 -1.74
N ILE A 183 -4.39 -16.87 -1.94
CA ILE A 183 -5.39 -17.31 -0.95
C ILE A 183 -5.29 -18.81 -0.70
N ASP A 184 -5.14 -19.63 -1.73
CA ASP A 184 -5.04 -21.08 -1.60
C ASP A 184 -3.78 -21.48 -0.82
N THR A 185 -2.67 -20.79 -1.01
CA THR A 185 -1.45 -21.02 -0.25
C THR A 185 -1.58 -20.51 1.19
N LEU A 186 -2.11 -19.32 1.37
CA LEU A 186 -2.30 -18.68 2.68
C LEU A 186 -3.23 -19.51 3.58
N SER A 187 -4.29 -20.09 3.03
CA SER A 187 -5.28 -20.88 3.77
C SER A 187 -4.71 -22.11 4.45
N LYS A 188 -3.54 -22.61 3.99
CA LYS A 188 -2.83 -23.78 4.55
C LYS A 188 -1.92 -23.41 5.73
N ILE A 189 -1.73 -22.12 6.00
CA ILE A 189 -0.92 -21.60 7.09
C ILE A 189 -1.84 -21.21 8.24
N PRO A 190 -1.58 -21.67 9.49
CA PRO A 190 -2.42 -21.32 10.64
C PRO A 190 -2.38 -19.83 10.96
N LEU A 191 -3.40 -19.36 11.67
CA LEU A 191 -3.41 -18.03 12.29
C LEU A 191 -2.46 -18.02 13.50
N GLU A 192 -1.79 -16.91 13.76
CA GLU A 192 -0.95 -16.71 14.97
C GLU A 192 -1.79 -16.69 16.25
N PHE A 193 -3.02 -16.17 16.16
CA PHE A 193 -3.97 -16.07 17.28
C PHE A 193 -5.40 -16.04 16.76
N SER A 194 -6.35 -16.21 17.67
CA SER A 194 -7.77 -16.14 17.27
C SER A 194 -8.16 -14.75 16.80
N PRO A 195 -8.92 -14.64 15.70
CA PRO A 195 -9.38 -13.36 15.21
C PRO A 195 -10.04 -12.50 16.30
N GLY A 196 -9.63 -11.26 16.38
CA GLY A 196 -10.06 -10.28 17.39
C GLY A 196 -9.26 -10.26 18.69
N ASP A 197 -8.37 -11.22 18.93
CA ASP A 197 -7.60 -11.27 20.20
C ASP A 197 -6.49 -10.22 20.27
N LYS A 198 -5.82 -9.96 19.13
CA LYS A 198 -4.63 -9.08 19.08
C LYS A 198 -4.57 -8.34 17.74
N TRP A 199 -3.86 -7.22 17.76
CA TRP A 199 -3.44 -6.54 16.56
C TRP A 199 -2.09 -7.10 16.07
N ASN A 200 -2.00 -7.38 14.76
CA ASN A 200 -0.77 -7.78 14.12
C ASN A 200 -0.76 -7.33 12.66
N TYR A 201 0.21 -6.50 12.30
CA TYR A 201 0.39 -6.07 10.91
C TYR A 201 0.62 -7.27 10.00
N SER A 202 -0.15 -7.38 8.91
CA SER A 202 -0.28 -8.65 8.20
C SER A 202 -0.75 -8.48 6.75
N VAL A 203 -0.77 -9.58 6.02
CA VAL A 203 -1.34 -9.72 4.67
C VAL A 203 -2.88 -9.55 4.63
N SER A 204 -3.49 -9.05 5.69
CA SER A 204 -4.94 -8.85 5.74
C SER A 204 -5.46 -7.97 4.60
N THR A 205 -4.70 -6.93 4.23
CA THR A 205 -5.10 -6.05 3.13
C THR A 205 -4.97 -6.70 1.76
N ASP A 206 -4.01 -7.63 1.60
CA ASP A 206 -3.88 -8.44 0.39
C ASP A 206 -5.10 -9.35 0.23
N VAL A 207 -5.60 -9.93 1.33
CA VAL A 207 -6.87 -10.68 1.37
C VAL A 207 -8.07 -9.77 1.02
N LEU A 208 -8.08 -8.52 1.49
CA LEU A 208 -9.10 -7.55 1.09
C LEU A 208 -9.02 -7.23 -0.41
N GLY A 209 -7.84 -7.19 -1.00
CA GLY A 209 -7.67 -7.06 -2.45
C GLY A 209 -8.37 -8.18 -3.23
N TYR A 210 -8.18 -9.43 -2.79
CA TYR A 210 -8.91 -10.57 -3.37
C TYR A 210 -10.43 -10.46 -3.15
N LEU A 211 -10.85 -9.97 -1.99
CA LEU A 211 -12.27 -9.75 -1.71
C LEU A 211 -12.87 -8.69 -2.64
N VAL A 212 -12.12 -7.64 -3.01
CA VAL A 212 -12.54 -6.67 -4.03
C VAL A 212 -12.82 -7.38 -5.35
N GLU A 213 -11.93 -8.25 -5.83
CA GLU A 213 -12.16 -9.01 -7.06
C GLU A 213 -13.40 -9.90 -6.97
N LYS A 214 -13.58 -10.63 -5.87
CA LYS A 214 -14.74 -11.53 -5.69
C LYS A 214 -16.07 -10.79 -5.63
N LEU A 215 -16.13 -9.63 -5.01
CA LEU A 215 -17.37 -8.88 -4.82
C LEU A 215 -17.73 -7.99 -6.02
N SER A 216 -16.72 -7.50 -6.75
CA SER A 216 -16.91 -6.64 -7.92
C SER A 216 -17.03 -7.43 -9.23
N GLY A 217 -16.34 -8.57 -9.32
CA GLY A 217 -16.15 -9.32 -10.57
C GLY A 217 -15.09 -8.71 -11.50
N GLN A 218 -14.33 -7.71 -11.04
CA GLN A 218 -13.25 -7.04 -11.76
C GLN A 218 -11.89 -7.43 -11.16
N LYS A 219 -10.82 -7.34 -11.94
CA LYS A 219 -9.46 -7.42 -11.41
C LYS A 219 -9.17 -6.23 -10.51
N LEU A 220 -8.28 -6.40 -9.52
CA LEU A 220 -8.01 -5.37 -8.51
C LEU A 220 -7.47 -4.08 -9.11
N ASP A 221 -6.56 -4.18 -10.06
CA ASP A 221 -5.99 -3.05 -10.79
C ASP A 221 -7.03 -2.32 -11.65
N GLU A 222 -7.90 -3.07 -12.35
CA GLU A 222 -9.02 -2.52 -13.12
C GLU A 222 -10.02 -1.79 -12.22
N TYR A 223 -10.36 -2.40 -11.06
CA TYR A 223 -11.27 -1.78 -10.10
C TYR A 223 -10.69 -0.46 -9.54
N PHE A 224 -9.42 -0.45 -9.16
CA PHE A 224 -8.77 0.78 -8.68
C PHE A 224 -8.73 1.85 -9.77
N GLN A 225 -8.40 1.48 -11.00
CA GLN A 225 -8.35 2.40 -12.11
C GLN A 225 -9.70 3.06 -12.35
N GLU A 226 -10.75 2.25 -12.55
CA GLU A 226 -12.08 2.72 -12.92
C GLU A 226 -12.78 3.50 -11.79
N HIS A 227 -12.65 3.01 -10.54
CA HIS A 227 -13.47 3.53 -9.43
C HIS A 227 -12.75 4.48 -8.50
N ILE A 228 -11.42 4.62 -8.59
CA ILE A 228 -10.62 5.47 -7.70
C ILE A 228 -9.70 6.38 -8.50
N PHE A 229 -8.79 5.84 -9.33
CA PHE A 229 -7.75 6.66 -9.95
C PHE A 229 -8.29 7.58 -11.03
N GLU A 230 -9.09 7.10 -11.96
CA GLU A 230 -9.69 7.94 -13.00
C GLU A 230 -10.63 9.01 -12.44
N PRO A 231 -11.59 8.70 -11.53
CA PRO A 231 -12.46 9.72 -10.96
C PRO A 231 -11.73 10.82 -10.19
N LEU A 232 -10.56 10.50 -9.61
CA LEU A 232 -9.73 11.44 -8.86
C LEU A 232 -8.63 12.11 -9.71
N GLY A 233 -8.50 11.75 -11.00
CA GLY A 233 -7.45 12.26 -11.88
C GLY A 233 -6.04 11.83 -11.47
N MET A 234 -5.88 10.67 -10.84
CA MET A 234 -4.61 10.10 -10.38
C MET A 234 -3.90 9.39 -11.53
N ILE A 235 -3.52 10.13 -12.57
CA ILE A 235 -3.04 9.62 -13.86
C ILE A 235 -1.70 8.86 -13.80
N ASP A 236 -0.95 9.04 -12.72
CA ASP A 236 0.37 8.43 -12.51
C ASP A 236 0.35 7.33 -11.44
N THR A 237 -0.83 6.96 -10.94
CA THR A 237 -0.99 5.91 -9.92
C THR A 237 -1.48 4.61 -10.57
N GLY A 238 -0.79 3.51 -10.30
CA GLY A 238 -1.12 2.19 -10.84
C GLY A 238 -0.25 1.09 -10.25
N PHE A 239 -0.49 -0.16 -10.69
CA PHE A 239 0.31 -1.33 -10.24
C PHE A 239 1.62 -1.50 -11.01
N ASN A 240 1.79 -0.80 -12.12
CA ASN A 240 3.02 -0.78 -12.91
C ASN A 240 3.32 0.63 -13.40
N CYS A 241 4.56 0.88 -13.81
CA CYS A 241 4.98 2.13 -14.41
C CYS A 241 5.18 1.90 -15.92
N PRO A 242 4.35 2.52 -16.79
CA PRO A 242 4.51 2.44 -18.24
C PRO A 242 5.89 2.94 -18.70
N GLU A 243 6.38 2.43 -19.83
CA GLU A 243 7.72 2.75 -20.35
C GLU A 243 7.95 4.26 -20.51
N GLU A 244 6.95 4.96 -21.03
CA GLU A 244 6.99 6.42 -21.25
C GLU A 244 7.08 7.24 -19.96
N LYS A 245 6.74 6.65 -18.81
CA LYS A 245 6.80 7.30 -17.49
C LYS A 245 8.03 6.90 -16.66
N LYS A 246 8.82 5.94 -17.13
CA LYS A 246 9.99 5.42 -16.37
C LYS A 246 11.04 6.49 -16.08
N SER A 247 11.18 7.49 -16.95
CA SER A 247 12.07 8.63 -16.71
C SER A 247 11.73 9.43 -15.45
N ARG A 248 10.47 9.38 -15.01
CA ARG A 248 9.97 10.04 -13.79
C ARG A 248 9.96 9.13 -12.58
N LEU A 249 10.17 7.82 -12.75
CA LEU A 249 10.20 6.87 -11.63
C LEU A 249 11.47 7.07 -10.79
N ALA A 250 11.27 7.34 -9.51
CA ALA A 250 12.37 7.43 -8.55
C ALA A 250 12.97 6.06 -8.29
N SER A 251 14.31 6.01 -8.24
CA SER A 251 15.04 4.80 -7.87
C SER A 251 14.72 4.38 -6.44
N LEU A 252 14.75 3.08 -6.18
CA LEU A 252 14.49 2.52 -4.87
C LEU A 252 15.80 2.35 -4.10
N TYR A 253 15.82 2.81 -2.86
CA TYR A 253 16.97 2.71 -1.98
C TYR A 253 16.62 1.98 -0.70
N GLU A 254 17.50 1.08 -0.27
CA GLU A 254 17.40 0.43 1.02
C GLU A 254 18.17 1.22 2.08
N HIS A 255 17.57 1.37 3.25
CA HIS A 255 18.23 2.01 4.39
C HIS A 255 19.46 1.22 4.81
N ASN A 256 20.60 1.90 4.90
CA ASN A 256 21.84 1.34 5.41
C ASN A 256 22.15 2.01 6.77
N PRO A 257 22.05 1.31 7.89
CA PRO A 257 22.32 1.91 9.22
C PRO A 257 23.78 2.32 9.43
N LEU A 258 24.70 1.82 8.59
CA LEU A 258 26.14 2.06 8.70
C LEU A 258 26.67 3.08 7.67
N GLY A 259 25.82 3.63 6.82
CA GLY A 259 26.26 4.54 5.77
C GLY A 259 25.15 5.08 4.89
N LYS A 260 25.51 5.46 3.66
CA LYS A 260 24.55 5.94 2.68
C LYS A 260 23.60 4.81 2.23
N PRO A 261 22.35 5.13 1.88
CA PRO A 261 21.40 4.16 1.34
C PRO A 261 21.97 3.43 0.11
N ASN A 262 21.71 2.14 0.03
CA ASN A 262 22.09 1.31 -1.10
C ASN A 262 20.99 1.33 -2.16
N LEU A 263 21.41 1.48 -3.43
CA LEU A 263 20.49 1.28 -4.55
C LEU A 263 20.03 -0.19 -4.54
N MET A 264 18.76 -0.42 -4.58
CA MET A 264 18.19 -1.75 -4.78
C MET A 264 18.12 -2.05 -6.27
N GLU A 265 18.63 -3.19 -6.68
CA GLU A 265 18.38 -3.74 -8.02
C GLU A 265 16.90 -4.15 -8.06
N VAL A 266 16.13 -3.57 -8.98
CA VAL A 266 14.70 -3.89 -9.19
C VAL A 266 14.49 -4.37 -10.61
#